data_181ccd3c9ada5524948e9e54095160c5
#
_entry.id   181ccd3c9ada5524948e9e54095160c5
#
_cell.length_a   1.000
_cell.length_b   1.000
_cell.length_c   1.000
_cell.angle_alpha   90.00
_cell.angle_beta   90.00
_cell.angle_gamma   90.00
#
_symmetry.space_group_name_H-M   'P 1'
#
loop_
_entity.id
_entity.type
_entity.pdbx_description
1 polymer ?
#
loop_
_entity_poly.entity_id
_entity_poly.type
_entity_poly.pdbx_seq_one_letter_code
_entity_poly.pdbx_strand_id
1 'polypeptide(L)'
;FNLVKKKWTSIEKKLARSKEHKLTFILVAIDTGDCGIGKLKGTHLHILPNIYSGSSGKRYKTNFKIENFFNEISKALSSVVGTGDQIIIFGPGETKKKITNFLANTKIGQNHKIKIVEGIDSSSEDGIHIFTKSKSMKEIISNSKLAKITDIIDQVMFLAVKKSHKFTMGLEETRITNEHGAVESLIF
;
A
#
# COMPACT_ATOMS: atom_id res chain seq x y z
N PHE A 1 14.39 -33.22 -10.66
CA PHE A 1 14.66 -32.81 -9.26
C PHE A 1 13.56 -33.36 -8.39
N ASN A 2 13.84 -34.39 -7.60
CA ASN A 2 12.93 -34.93 -6.60
C ASN A 2 12.96 -33.98 -5.37
N LEU A 3 11.95 -33.12 -5.22
CA LEU A 3 11.71 -32.36 -4.00
C LEU A 3 11.27 -33.34 -2.90
N VAL A 4 12.18 -33.73 -2.04
CA VAL A 4 11.86 -34.46 -0.80
C VAL A 4 11.03 -33.51 0.07
N LYS A 5 9.75 -33.85 0.31
CA LYS A 5 8.88 -33.14 1.26
C LYS A 5 9.44 -33.34 2.69
N LYS A 6 10.38 -32.48 3.08
CA LYS A 6 10.85 -32.40 4.47
C LYS A 6 9.71 -31.86 5.35
N LYS A 7 9.36 -32.54 6.43
CA LYS A 7 8.41 -32.02 7.40
C LYS A 7 9.04 -30.78 8.06
N TRP A 8 8.46 -29.60 7.80
CA TRP A 8 8.89 -28.34 8.38
C TRP A 8 8.71 -28.36 9.89
N THR A 9 9.73 -27.96 10.63
CA THR A 9 9.64 -27.74 12.08
C THR A 9 8.66 -26.60 12.38
N SER A 10 8.23 -26.49 13.64
CA SER A 10 7.36 -25.39 14.08
C SER A 10 8.01 -24.01 13.90
N ILE A 11 9.33 -23.94 13.98
CA ILE A 11 10.14 -22.73 13.79
C ILE A 11 10.21 -22.37 12.30
N GLU A 12 10.50 -23.33 11.43
CA GLU A 12 10.50 -23.12 9.97
C GLU A 12 9.11 -22.68 9.48
N LYS A 13 8.03 -23.24 10.04
CA LYS A 13 6.66 -22.79 9.77
C LYS A 13 6.39 -21.36 10.27
N LYS A 14 6.95 -20.96 11.41
CA LYS A 14 6.87 -19.58 11.91
C LYS A 14 7.68 -18.62 11.03
N LEU A 15 8.88 -19.01 10.59
CA LEU A 15 9.71 -18.23 9.67
C LEU A 15 9.08 -18.10 8.28
N ALA A 16 8.53 -19.17 7.73
CA ALA A 16 7.79 -19.14 6.46
C ALA A 16 6.46 -18.34 6.56
N ARG A 17 5.90 -18.23 7.76
CA ARG A 17 4.78 -17.33 8.08
C ARG A 17 5.23 -15.96 8.53
N SER A 18 6.55 -15.74 8.72
CA SER A 18 7.08 -14.42 9.02
C SER A 18 6.64 -13.49 7.91
N LYS A 19 5.93 -12.50 8.31
CA LYS A 19 5.20 -11.51 7.56
C LYS A 19 5.93 -11.16 6.26
N GLU A 20 5.58 -11.80 5.13
CA GLU A 20 5.68 -11.10 3.87
C GLU A 20 5.04 -9.73 4.13
N HIS A 21 5.83 -8.68 4.19
CA HIS A 21 5.32 -7.32 4.21
C HIS A 21 4.64 -7.10 2.86
N LYS A 22 3.43 -7.67 2.73
CA LYS A 22 2.62 -7.50 1.52
C LYS A 22 2.43 -6.02 1.36
N LEU A 23 2.90 -5.50 0.23
CA LEU A 23 2.66 -4.13 -0.16
C LEU A 23 1.15 -3.89 -0.10
N THR A 24 0.76 -2.86 0.63
CA THR A 24 -0.63 -2.45 0.72
C THR A 24 -0.77 -1.07 0.12
N PHE A 25 -1.72 -0.95 -0.79
CA PHE A 25 -2.06 0.30 -1.45
C PHE A 25 -3.51 0.65 -1.16
N ILE A 26 -3.75 1.91 -0.83
CA ILE A 26 -5.09 2.47 -0.75
C ILE A 26 -5.33 3.23 -2.06
N LEU A 27 -6.32 2.80 -2.82
CA LEU A 27 -6.69 3.32 -4.12
C LEU A 27 -7.89 4.25 -3.95
N VAL A 28 -7.79 5.47 -4.44
CA VAL A 28 -8.84 6.48 -4.36
C VAL A 28 -9.17 6.97 -5.76
N ALA A 29 -10.30 6.52 -6.27
CA ALA A 29 -10.83 6.91 -7.59
C ALA A 29 -11.87 8.00 -7.39
N ILE A 30 -11.56 9.25 -7.73
CA ILE A 30 -12.39 10.42 -7.37
C ILE A 30 -12.74 11.30 -8.58
N ASP A 31 -13.97 11.76 -8.56
CA ASP A 31 -14.50 12.83 -9.43
C ASP A 31 -15.22 13.88 -8.57
N THR A 32 -15.88 14.85 -9.21
CA THR A 32 -16.71 15.87 -8.55
C THR A 32 -17.97 15.30 -7.92
N GLY A 33 -18.50 14.20 -8.45
CA GLY A 33 -19.75 13.56 -8.05
C GLY A 33 -19.60 12.41 -7.07
N ASP A 34 -18.52 11.66 -7.18
CA ASP A 34 -18.34 10.41 -6.43
C ASP A 34 -16.88 10.06 -6.15
N CYS A 35 -16.69 9.15 -5.21
CA CYS A 35 -15.39 8.62 -4.85
C CYS A 35 -15.50 7.13 -4.48
N GLY A 36 -14.67 6.31 -5.11
CA GLY A 36 -14.44 4.92 -4.72
C GLY A 36 -13.14 4.80 -3.93
N ILE A 37 -13.16 3.97 -2.90
CA ILE A 37 -11.97 3.65 -2.10
C ILE A 37 -11.76 2.14 -2.11
N GLY A 38 -10.56 1.71 -2.46
CA GLY A 38 -10.17 0.30 -2.45
C GLY A 38 -8.87 0.07 -1.69
N LYS A 39 -8.79 -1.04 -0.95
CA LYS A 39 -7.57 -1.51 -0.30
C LYS A 39 -7.04 -2.72 -1.03
N LEU A 40 -5.88 -2.57 -1.66
CA LEU A 40 -5.17 -3.65 -2.35
C LEU A 40 -4.02 -4.15 -1.47
N LYS A 41 -4.12 -5.41 -1.03
CA LYS A 41 -3.08 -6.07 -0.23
C LYS A 41 -2.58 -7.32 -0.96
N GLY A 42 -1.39 -7.24 -1.53
CA GLY A 42 -0.91 -8.27 -2.44
C GLY A 42 -1.81 -8.39 -3.68
N THR A 43 -2.55 -9.50 -3.80
CA THR A 43 -3.52 -9.73 -4.89
C THR A 43 -4.98 -9.52 -4.45
N HIS A 44 -5.24 -9.28 -3.17
CA HIS A 44 -6.58 -9.10 -2.65
C HIS A 44 -7.01 -7.65 -2.70
N LEU A 45 -8.07 -7.37 -3.42
CA LEU A 45 -8.71 -6.06 -3.51
C LEU A 45 -10.00 -6.08 -2.67
N HIS A 46 -10.10 -5.17 -1.72
CA HIS A 46 -11.30 -4.90 -0.95
C HIS A 46 -11.79 -3.49 -1.28
N ILE A 47 -13.00 -3.35 -1.77
CA ILE A 47 -13.60 -2.06 -2.16
C ILE A 47 -14.63 -1.67 -1.11
N LEU A 48 -14.61 -0.41 -0.70
CA LEU A 48 -15.60 0.18 0.19
C LEU A 48 -16.80 0.68 -0.61
N PRO A 49 -17.95 0.88 0.03
CA PRO A 49 -19.09 1.56 -0.60
C PRO A 49 -18.68 2.93 -1.16
N ASN A 50 -19.18 3.26 -2.34
CA ASN A 50 -18.92 4.56 -2.96
C ASN A 50 -19.45 5.70 -2.10
N ILE A 51 -18.70 6.79 -2.05
CA ILE A 51 -19.07 8.03 -1.36
C ILE A 51 -19.54 9.02 -2.43
N TYR A 52 -20.72 9.58 -2.23
CA TYR A 52 -21.33 10.51 -3.16
C TYR A 52 -21.29 11.93 -2.63
N SER A 53 -20.92 12.87 -3.47
CA SER A 53 -20.83 14.27 -3.08
C SER A 53 -22.20 14.94 -2.82
N GLY A 54 -23.29 14.30 -3.23
CA GLY A 54 -24.61 14.92 -3.23
C GLY A 54 -24.80 15.98 -4.31
N SER A 55 -23.82 16.19 -5.17
CA SER A 55 -23.86 17.10 -6.33
C SER A 55 -24.64 16.45 -7.47
N SER A 56 -25.95 16.32 -7.34
CA SER A 56 -26.78 15.82 -8.42
C SER A 56 -27.30 16.98 -9.28
N GLY A 57 -26.76 17.03 -10.53
CA GLY A 57 -27.36 17.67 -11.68
C GLY A 57 -27.62 19.17 -11.62
N LYS A 58 -27.48 19.81 -12.76
CA LYS A 58 -27.63 21.26 -13.07
C LYS A 58 -28.95 21.91 -12.66
N ARG A 59 -29.90 21.22 -12.01
CA ARG A 59 -31.27 21.72 -11.79
C ARG A 59 -31.63 22.15 -10.38
N TYR A 60 -30.82 21.82 -9.38
CA TYR A 60 -31.08 22.24 -7.99
C TYR A 60 -29.85 22.88 -7.35
N LYS A 61 -30.00 24.08 -6.80
CA LYS A 61 -29.00 24.71 -5.90
C LYS A 61 -28.91 23.90 -4.61
N THR A 62 -28.22 22.79 -4.65
CA THR A 62 -27.78 22.13 -3.42
C THR A 62 -26.63 22.95 -2.86
N ASN A 63 -26.66 23.26 -1.56
CA ASN A 63 -25.54 23.85 -0.83
C ASN A 63 -24.40 22.81 -0.74
N PHE A 64 -23.85 22.47 -1.91
CA PHE A 64 -22.74 21.54 -2.01
C PHE A 64 -21.49 22.22 -1.51
N LYS A 65 -21.02 21.80 -0.33
CA LYS A 65 -19.70 22.14 0.19
C LYS A 65 -18.78 20.99 -0.12
N ILE A 66 -17.87 21.17 -1.06
CA ILE A 66 -16.85 20.18 -1.43
C ILE A 66 -16.06 19.71 -0.19
N GLU A 67 -15.92 20.55 0.81
CA GLU A 67 -15.29 20.24 2.08
C GLU A 67 -15.99 19.11 2.83
N ASN A 68 -17.32 19.05 2.83
CA ASN A 68 -18.07 17.96 3.46
C ASN A 68 -17.77 16.63 2.77
N PHE A 69 -17.73 16.62 1.44
CA PHE A 69 -17.36 15.44 0.65
C PHE A 69 -15.93 14.98 0.97
N PHE A 70 -14.99 15.91 1.03
CA PHE A 70 -13.60 15.58 1.40
C PHE A 70 -13.45 15.11 2.83
N ASN A 71 -14.26 15.63 3.75
CA ASN A 71 -14.30 15.15 5.14
C ASN A 71 -14.82 13.71 5.23
N GLU A 72 -15.85 13.35 4.48
CA GLU A 72 -16.36 11.97 4.42
C GLU A 72 -15.31 11.01 3.85
N ILE A 73 -14.65 11.39 2.76
CA ILE A 73 -13.54 10.63 2.20
C ILE A 73 -12.40 10.46 3.22
N SER A 74 -12.03 11.52 3.93
CA SER A 74 -10.99 11.48 4.95
C SER A 74 -11.36 10.54 6.11
N LYS A 75 -12.61 10.53 6.57
CA LYS A 75 -13.11 9.59 7.57
C LYS A 75 -13.04 8.15 7.08
N ALA A 76 -13.49 7.88 5.85
CA ALA A 76 -13.43 6.55 5.26
C ALA A 76 -11.98 6.08 5.08
N LEU A 77 -11.08 6.96 4.64
CA LEU A 77 -9.65 6.64 4.55
C LEU A 77 -9.07 6.30 5.92
N SER A 78 -9.39 7.07 6.95
CA SER A 78 -8.90 6.82 8.33
C SER A 78 -9.30 5.45 8.87
N SER A 79 -10.40 4.88 8.41
CA SER A 79 -10.86 3.55 8.85
C SER A 79 -10.12 2.39 8.20
N VAL A 80 -9.49 2.60 7.03
CA VAL A 80 -8.89 1.51 6.24
C VAL A 80 -7.37 1.61 6.10
N VAL A 81 -6.81 2.81 6.26
CA VAL A 81 -5.37 3.05 6.15
C VAL A 81 -4.64 2.46 7.35
N GLY A 82 -3.62 1.66 7.10
CA GLY A 82 -2.73 1.10 8.11
C GLY A 82 -1.33 1.71 8.03
N THR A 83 -0.52 1.49 9.06
CA THR A 83 0.86 1.99 9.10
C THR A 83 1.67 1.50 7.90
N GLY A 84 2.26 2.43 7.16
CA GLY A 84 3.07 2.13 5.98
C GLY A 84 2.30 1.88 4.69
N ASP A 85 0.97 1.99 4.69
CA ASP A 85 0.18 1.92 3.47
C ASP A 85 0.45 3.16 2.59
N GLN A 86 0.52 2.97 1.28
CA GLN A 86 0.67 4.04 0.31
C GLN A 86 -0.69 4.39 -0.30
N ILE A 87 -1.02 5.67 -0.34
CA ILE A 87 -2.27 6.17 -0.93
C ILE A 87 -2.02 6.60 -2.37
N ILE A 88 -2.85 6.11 -3.30
CA ILE A 88 -2.81 6.44 -4.71
C ILE A 88 -4.14 7.07 -5.09
N ILE A 89 -4.10 8.32 -5.56
CA ILE A 89 -5.29 9.10 -5.95
C ILE A 89 -5.29 9.27 -7.46
N PHE A 90 -6.40 8.98 -8.10
CA PHE A 90 -6.61 9.10 -9.54
C PHE A 90 -8.07 9.39 -9.85
N GLY A 91 -8.36 9.68 -11.11
CA GLY A 91 -9.70 10.01 -11.60
C GLY A 91 -9.68 11.18 -12.55
N PRO A 92 -10.83 11.52 -13.16
CA PRO A 92 -10.94 12.63 -14.09
C PRO A 92 -10.78 14.00 -13.42
N GLY A 93 -10.42 14.99 -14.20
CA GLY A 93 -10.39 16.39 -13.80
C GLY A 93 -9.41 16.73 -12.67
N GLU A 94 -9.66 17.86 -12.02
CA GLU A 94 -8.76 18.46 -11.01
C GLU A 94 -9.14 18.09 -9.57
N THR A 95 -10.22 17.34 -9.36
CA THR A 95 -10.69 16.97 -8.01
C THR A 95 -9.65 16.16 -7.25
N LYS A 96 -8.89 15.31 -7.95
CA LYS A 96 -7.77 14.54 -7.37
C LYS A 96 -6.69 15.43 -6.75
N LYS A 97 -6.38 16.59 -7.34
CA LYS A 97 -5.41 17.55 -6.79
C LYS A 97 -5.99 18.28 -5.57
N LYS A 98 -7.28 18.67 -5.64
CA LYS A 98 -7.97 19.36 -4.55
C LYS A 98 -8.04 18.48 -3.29
N ILE A 99 -8.42 17.21 -3.43
CA ILE A 99 -8.46 16.28 -2.31
C ILE A 99 -7.05 16.00 -1.75
N THR A 100 -6.04 15.91 -2.60
CA THR A 100 -4.64 15.72 -2.16
C THR A 100 -4.19 16.91 -1.31
N ASN A 101 -4.46 18.14 -1.73
CA ASN A 101 -4.13 19.34 -0.96
C ASN A 101 -4.91 19.39 0.36
N PHE A 102 -6.17 18.97 0.36
CA PHE A 102 -6.98 18.87 1.57
C PHE A 102 -6.38 17.84 2.55
N LEU A 103 -6.05 16.64 2.06
CA LEU A 103 -5.48 15.57 2.87
C LEU A 103 -4.08 15.91 3.40
N ALA A 104 -3.27 16.69 2.69
CA ALA A 104 -1.94 17.11 3.13
C ALA A 104 -1.96 17.82 4.50
N ASN A 105 -3.04 18.52 4.80
CA ASN A 105 -3.26 19.21 6.10
C ASN A 105 -3.86 18.31 7.18
N THR A 106 -4.08 17.02 6.90
CA THR A 106 -4.64 16.05 7.84
C THR A 106 -3.55 15.08 8.33
N LYS A 107 -3.86 14.35 9.42
CA LYS A 107 -2.98 13.27 9.92
C LYS A 107 -2.67 12.21 8.85
N ILE A 108 -3.58 11.99 7.91
CA ILE A 108 -3.38 11.03 6.81
C ILE A 108 -2.24 11.49 5.93
N GLY A 109 -2.26 12.73 5.45
CA GLY A 109 -1.22 13.25 4.57
C GLY A 109 0.15 13.38 5.25
N GLN A 110 0.17 13.62 6.57
CA GLN A 110 1.42 13.69 7.34
C GLN A 110 2.08 12.32 7.54
N ASN A 111 1.28 11.25 7.67
CA ASN A 111 1.75 9.92 8.03
C ASN A 111 1.89 8.96 6.84
N HIS A 112 1.33 9.31 5.68
CA HIS A 112 1.28 8.43 4.52
C HIS A 112 1.76 9.12 3.25
N LYS A 113 2.47 8.38 2.40
CA LYS A 113 2.86 8.86 1.07
C LYS A 113 1.62 8.87 0.17
N ILE A 114 1.27 10.04 -0.34
CA ILE A 114 0.19 10.22 -1.31
C ILE A 114 0.81 10.39 -2.70
N LYS A 115 0.36 9.61 -3.67
CA LYS A 115 0.77 9.70 -5.06
C LYS A 115 -0.46 9.97 -5.94
N ILE A 116 -0.37 10.97 -6.80
CA ILE A 116 -1.39 11.22 -7.84
C ILE A 116 -0.97 10.46 -9.10
N VAL A 117 -1.93 9.84 -9.77
CA VAL A 117 -1.75 9.21 -11.08
C VAL A 117 -2.71 9.83 -12.07
N GLU A 118 -2.17 10.21 -13.24
CA GLU A 118 -2.92 10.76 -14.36
C GLU A 118 -3.29 9.67 -15.36
N GLY A 119 -4.20 9.99 -16.28
CA GLY A 119 -4.59 9.11 -17.40
C GLY A 119 -5.61 8.04 -17.04
N ILE A 120 -6.32 8.19 -15.92
CA ILE A 120 -7.48 7.38 -15.57
C ILE A 120 -8.70 8.29 -15.53
N ASP A 121 -9.59 8.11 -16.49
CA ASP A 121 -10.76 8.98 -16.69
C ASP A 121 -12.05 8.37 -16.11
N SER A 122 -11.91 7.60 -15.06
CA SER A 122 -13.02 6.94 -14.35
C SER A 122 -12.85 7.09 -12.84
N SER A 123 -13.97 7.29 -12.16
CA SER A 123 -14.08 7.38 -10.69
C SER A 123 -14.76 6.15 -10.11
N SER A 124 -15.08 6.17 -8.83
CA SER A 124 -15.81 5.11 -8.12
C SER A 124 -15.16 3.73 -8.22
N GLU A 125 -15.91 2.69 -8.04
CA GLU A 125 -15.49 1.28 -8.12
C GLU A 125 -14.92 0.94 -9.51
N ASP A 126 -15.54 1.40 -10.57
CA ASP A 126 -15.09 1.17 -11.94
C ASP A 126 -13.69 1.73 -12.19
N GLY A 127 -13.41 2.93 -11.68
CA GLY A 127 -12.09 3.54 -11.74
C GLY A 127 -11.03 2.69 -11.04
N ILE A 128 -11.37 2.09 -9.89
CA ILE A 128 -10.47 1.20 -9.17
C ILE A 128 -10.16 -0.05 -9.99
N HIS A 129 -11.17 -0.68 -10.60
CA HIS A 129 -10.97 -1.86 -11.43
C HIS A 129 -10.15 -1.57 -12.69
N ILE A 130 -10.37 -0.43 -13.33
CA ILE A 130 -9.58 0.00 -14.50
C ILE A 130 -8.13 0.24 -14.07
N PHE A 131 -7.92 0.96 -12.95
CA PHE A 131 -6.59 1.29 -12.48
C PHE A 131 -5.78 0.06 -12.08
N THR A 132 -6.37 -0.91 -11.39
CA THR A 132 -5.66 -2.13 -10.97
C THR A 132 -5.13 -2.95 -12.14
N LYS A 133 -5.75 -2.86 -13.31
CA LYS A 133 -5.32 -3.51 -14.57
C LYS A 133 -4.35 -2.65 -15.39
N SER A 134 -4.17 -1.40 -15.03
CA SER A 134 -3.38 -0.43 -15.80
C SER A 134 -1.87 -0.70 -15.77
N LYS A 135 -1.16 -0.19 -16.77
CA LYS A 135 0.30 -0.20 -16.80
C LYS A 135 0.90 0.58 -15.62
N SER A 136 0.30 1.73 -15.29
CA SER A 136 0.72 2.57 -14.17
C SER A 136 0.73 1.83 -12.82
N MET A 137 -0.28 0.99 -12.56
CA MET A 137 -0.32 0.18 -11.34
C MET A 137 0.79 -0.87 -11.31
N LYS A 138 1.05 -1.54 -12.44
CA LYS A 138 2.16 -2.52 -12.55
C LYS A 138 3.51 -1.86 -12.27
N GLU A 139 3.75 -0.68 -12.81
CA GLU A 139 4.97 0.11 -12.57
C GLU A 139 5.11 0.51 -11.09
N ILE A 140 4.02 0.96 -10.46
CA ILE A 140 4.03 1.33 -9.04
C ILE A 140 4.37 0.12 -8.16
N ILE A 141 3.79 -1.03 -8.42
CA ILE A 141 4.08 -2.27 -7.68
C ILE A 141 5.55 -2.66 -7.87
N SER A 142 6.05 -2.63 -9.10
CA SER A 142 7.44 -2.96 -9.42
C SER A 142 8.42 -2.03 -8.71
N ASN A 143 8.22 -0.73 -8.82
CA ASN A 143 9.07 0.28 -8.17
C ASN A 143 9.04 0.17 -6.64
N SER A 144 7.89 -0.13 -6.06
CA SER A 144 7.75 -0.31 -4.61
C SER A 144 8.45 -1.58 -4.12
N LYS A 145 8.48 -2.65 -4.91
CA LYS A 145 9.26 -3.86 -4.60
C LYS A 145 10.75 -3.60 -4.67
N LEU A 146 11.22 -2.92 -5.72
CA LEU A 146 12.63 -2.55 -5.88
C LEU A 146 13.11 -1.67 -4.72
N ALA A 147 12.34 -0.65 -4.34
CA ALA A 147 12.68 0.21 -3.20
C ALA A 147 12.85 -0.62 -1.91
N LYS A 148 11.93 -1.55 -1.62
CA LYS A 148 12.06 -2.42 -0.44
C LYS A 148 13.29 -3.33 -0.50
N ILE A 149 13.60 -3.88 -1.67
CA ILE A 149 14.80 -4.71 -1.84
C ILE A 149 16.05 -3.89 -1.58
N THR A 150 16.11 -2.67 -2.11
CA THR A 150 17.24 -1.75 -1.87
C THR A 150 17.40 -1.44 -0.39
N ASP A 151 16.30 -1.09 0.31
CA ASP A 151 16.33 -0.82 1.76
C ASP A 151 16.86 -2.03 2.56
N ILE A 152 16.45 -3.24 2.18
CA ILE A 152 16.93 -4.47 2.83
C ILE A 152 18.43 -4.67 2.57
N ILE A 153 18.89 -4.48 1.33
CA ILE A 153 20.31 -4.61 0.98
C ILE A 153 21.14 -3.60 1.78
N ASP A 154 20.69 -2.34 1.85
CA ASP A 154 21.38 -1.29 2.60
C ASP A 154 21.47 -1.62 4.09
N GLN A 155 20.41 -2.16 4.69
CA GLN A 155 20.42 -2.65 6.07
C GLN A 155 21.42 -3.79 6.27
N VAL A 156 21.46 -4.77 5.37
CA VAL A 156 22.42 -5.88 5.42
C VAL A 156 23.85 -5.37 5.34
N MET A 157 24.13 -4.49 4.39
CA MET A 157 25.47 -3.89 4.24
C MET A 157 25.87 -3.10 5.48
N PHE A 158 24.96 -2.32 6.04
CA PHE A 158 25.22 -1.60 7.29
C PHE A 158 25.53 -2.55 8.45
N LEU A 159 24.77 -3.61 8.63
CA LEU A 159 25.00 -4.60 9.69
C LEU A 159 26.33 -5.33 9.50
N ALA A 160 26.63 -5.76 8.28
CA ALA A 160 27.88 -6.46 7.97
C ALA A 160 29.12 -5.61 8.28
N VAL A 161 29.07 -4.29 7.98
CA VAL A 161 30.22 -3.38 8.15
C VAL A 161 30.31 -2.79 9.56
N LYS A 162 29.18 -2.34 10.12
CA LYS A 162 29.16 -1.57 11.38
C LYS A 162 28.81 -2.40 12.63
N LYS A 163 28.10 -3.50 12.46
CA LYS A 163 27.61 -4.36 13.55
C LYS A 163 27.76 -5.83 13.20
N SER A 164 28.95 -6.26 12.84
CA SER A 164 29.25 -7.63 12.39
C SER A 164 28.78 -8.72 13.38
N HIS A 165 28.75 -8.42 14.69
CA HIS A 165 28.20 -9.32 15.73
C HIS A 165 26.69 -9.55 15.63
N LYS A 166 25.95 -8.74 14.84
CA LYS A 166 24.50 -8.88 14.57
C LYS A 166 24.22 -9.41 13.17
N PHE A 167 25.23 -9.86 12.47
CA PHE A 167 25.13 -10.32 11.11
C PHE A 167 25.80 -11.68 10.95
N THR A 168 25.13 -12.59 10.28
CA THR A 168 25.69 -13.87 9.89
C THR A 168 25.41 -14.14 8.42
N MET A 169 26.34 -14.80 7.74
CA MET A 169 26.24 -15.13 6.33
C MET A 169 26.73 -16.56 6.11
N GLY A 170 26.06 -17.28 5.25
CA GLY A 170 26.31 -18.68 4.99
C GLY A 170 25.22 -19.57 5.55
N LEU A 171 25.04 -20.73 4.90
CA LEU A 171 23.92 -21.63 5.22
C LEU A 171 24.08 -22.22 6.63
N GLU A 172 25.30 -22.65 6.98
CA GLU A 172 25.56 -23.36 8.22
C GLU A 172 25.53 -22.42 9.42
N GLU A 173 26.17 -21.26 9.31
CA GLU A 173 26.17 -20.22 10.36
C GLU A 173 24.75 -19.70 10.61
N THR A 174 23.98 -19.50 9.54
CA THR A 174 22.58 -19.08 9.66
C THR A 174 21.74 -20.17 10.32
N ARG A 175 21.98 -21.45 10.02
CA ARG A 175 21.30 -22.57 10.65
C ARG A 175 21.56 -22.64 12.15
N ILE A 176 22.82 -22.55 12.54
CA ILE A 176 23.24 -22.56 13.96
C ILE A 176 22.61 -21.39 14.71
N THR A 177 22.69 -20.18 14.14
CA THR A 177 22.12 -18.97 14.75
C THR A 177 20.59 -19.09 14.90
N ASN A 178 19.92 -19.70 13.91
CA ASN A 178 18.48 -19.94 13.96
C ASN A 178 18.09 -20.98 15.01
N GLU A 179 18.89 -22.04 15.18
CA GLU A 179 18.68 -23.07 16.23
C GLU A 179 18.77 -22.46 17.64
N HIS A 180 19.61 -21.45 17.83
CA HIS A 180 19.72 -20.68 19.08
C HIS A 180 18.63 -19.61 19.24
N GLY A 181 17.73 -19.48 18.27
CA GLY A 181 16.64 -18.49 18.31
C GLY A 181 17.08 -17.02 18.18
N ALA A 182 18.31 -16.77 17.68
CA ALA A 182 18.90 -15.44 17.59
C ALA A 182 18.65 -14.73 16.24
N VAL A 183 17.91 -15.37 15.31
CA VAL A 183 17.58 -14.77 13.99
C VAL A 183 16.35 -13.90 14.10
N GLU A 184 16.51 -12.59 13.89
CA GLU A 184 15.42 -11.63 13.77
C GLU A 184 14.86 -11.57 12.33
N SER A 185 15.74 -11.57 11.34
CA SER A 185 15.37 -11.51 9.92
C SER A 185 16.24 -12.45 9.10
N LEU A 186 15.62 -13.21 8.19
CA LEU A 186 16.27 -14.11 7.24
C LEU A 186 16.00 -13.64 5.81
N ILE A 187 17.07 -13.53 5.01
CA ILE A 187 17.01 -13.15 3.59
C ILE A 187 17.53 -14.33 2.77
N PHE A 188 16.76 -14.76 1.77
CA PHE A 188 17.07 -15.90 0.89
C PHE A 188 16.61 -15.66 -0.54
#